data_567edc76c3f1a237b4d2774fa93b6997
#
_entry.id   567edc76c3f1a237b4d2774fa93b6997
#
_cell.length_a   1.000
_cell.length_b   1.000
_cell.length_c   1.000
_cell.angle_alpha   90.00
_cell.angle_beta   90.00
_cell.angle_gamma   90.00
#
_symmetry.space_group_name_H-M   'P 1'
#
loop_
_entity.id
_entity.type
_entity.pdbx_description
1 polymer ?
#
loop_
_entity_poly.entity_id
_entity_poly.type
_entity_poly.pdbx_seq_one_letter_code
_entity_poly.pdbx_strand_id
1 'polypeptide(L)'
;RLDDPQRAVACAVEMQLAMTSVNERNRQAGYPEVALGIGINTGEVVMGNIGSQKRIKYAVVGRAVNLTARIESYTVGGQIFISESTLNDCGDILRIDSAMQVMPKGVKKPLTIHEVGGIGGDFRLFLPPKKEITWIELKHGLPVQFTVVDWKHTGELGHGGAITRIAHNMVEIHSEVLPSPLANLRISLYDPDDHEISDDLYGKVVAHLSESPPAFLVHFTSLPPEAETCLTKFLGAALN
;
A
#
# COMPACT_ATOMS: atom_id res chain seq x y z
N ARG A 1 26.01 11.73 -5.36
CA ARG A 1 26.43 11.71 -6.76
C ARG A 1 25.26 12.16 -7.64
N LEU A 2 25.54 12.60 -8.87
CA LEU A 2 24.48 13.07 -9.79
C LEU A 2 23.54 11.94 -10.22
N ASP A 3 23.98 10.68 -10.19
CA ASP A 3 23.23 9.48 -10.55
C ASP A 3 22.57 8.76 -9.35
N ASP A 4 22.70 9.29 -8.14
CA ASP A 4 22.14 8.64 -6.94
C ASP A 4 20.61 8.45 -7.00
N PRO A 5 19.78 9.38 -7.53
CA PRO A 5 18.35 9.16 -7.69
C PRO A 5 18.03 7.99 -8.61
N GLN A 6 18.70 7.89 -9.77
CA GLN A 6 18.51 6.81 -10.73
C GLN A 6 18.91 5.45 -10.13
N ARG A 7 20.04 5.40 -9.42
CA ARG A 7 20.50 4.19 -8.71
C ARG A 7 19.55 3.75 -7.61
N ALA A 8 18.97 4.71 -6.87
CA ALA A 8 17.98 4.41 -5.85
C ALA A 8 16.72 3.79 -6.46
N VAL A 9 16.23 4.34 -7.57
CA VAL A 9 15.09 3.78 -8.30
C VAL A 9 15.41 2.41 -8.88
N ALA A 10 16.58 2.23 -9.49
CA ALA A 10 17.03 0.94 -10.03
C ALA A 10 17.08 -0.12 -8.93
N CYS A 11 17.68 0.21 -7.78
CA CYS A 11 17.72 -0.68 -6.62
C CYS A 11 16.30 -1.06 -6.13
N ALA A 12 15.37 -0.10 -6.07
CA ALA A 12 13.99 -0.37 -5.68
C ALA A 12 13.27 -1.31 -6.64
N VAL A 13 13.49 -1.15 -7.96
CA VAL A 13 12.94 -2.07 -8.97
C VAL A 13 13.54 -3.46 -8.83
N GLU A 14 14.86 -3.58 -8.63
CA GLU A 14 15.51 -4.88 -8.37
C GLU A 14 14.98 -5.55 -7.11
N MET A 15 14.75 -4.79 -6.02
CA MET A 15 14.18 -5.32 -4.78
C MET A 15 12.78 -5.89 -5.04
N GLN A 16 11.92 -5.19 -5.77
CA GLN A 16 10.60 -5.70 -6.13
C GLN A 16 10.66 -6.96 -7.00
N LEU A 17 11.55 -6.99 -7.99
CA LEU A 17 11.75 -8.18 -8.84
C LEU A 17 12.23 -9.38 -8.02
N ALA A 18 13.11 -9.16 -7.04
CA ALA A 18 13.62 -10.21 -6.16
C ALA A 18 12.54 -10.81 -5.23
N MET A 19 11.45 -10.07 -4.93
CA MET A 19 10.38 -10.55 -4.06
C MET A 19 9.70 -11.82 -4.58
N THR A 20 9.65 -12.02 -5.90
CA THR A 20 9.12 -13.26 -6.48
C THR A 20 9.89 -14.49 -5.96
N SER A 21 11.22 -14.45 -6.01
CA SER A 21 12.05 -15.57 -5.54
C SER A 21 12.08 -15.70 -4.00
N VAL A 22 11.92 -14.58 -3.30
CA VAL A 22 11.77 -14.59 -1.82
C VAL A 22 10.49 -15.29 -1.43
N ASN A 23 9.37 -14.92 -2.04
CA ASN A 23 8.06 -15.50 -1.73
C ASN A 23 7.94 -16.96 -2.18
N GLU A 24 8.59 -17.35 -3.27
CA GLU A 24 8.69 -18.76 -3.64
C GLU A 24 9.36 -19.59 -2.54
N ARG A 25 10.49 -19.11 -2.01
CA ARG A 25 11.18 -19.78 -0.89
C ARG A 25 10.34 -19.78 0.39
N ASN A 26 9.64 -18.69 0.68
CA ASN A 26 8.75 -18.61 1.83
C ASN A 26 7.63 -19.65 1.74
N ARG A 27 6.97 -19.78 0.58
CA ARG A 27 5.93 -20.79 0.34
C ARG A 27 6.47 -22.22 0.53
N GLN A 28 7.64 -22.52 -0.02
CA GLN A 28 8.29 -23.84 0.14
C GLN A 28 8.64 -24.14 1.60
N ALA A 29 8.95 -23.12 2.40
CA ALA A 29 9.26 -23.25 3.82
C ALA A 29 8.02 -23.19 4.73
N GLY A 30 6.81 -22.98 4.19
CA GLY A 30 5.57 -22.82 4.96
C GLY A 30 5.44 -21.45 5.65
N TYR A 31 6.19 -20.46 5.19
CA TYR A 31 6.08 -19.07 5.68
C TYR A 31 5.12 -18.26 4.81
N PRO A 32 4.48 -17.21 5.38
CA PRO A 32 3.63 -16.31 4.62
C PRO A 32 4.44 -15.52 3.58
N GLU A 33 3.76 -15.11 2.52
CA GLU A 33 4.33 -14.18 1.54
C GLU A 33 4.53 -12.80 2.15
N VAL A 34 5.60 -12.14 1.73
CA VAL A 34 5.94 -10.78 2.17
C VAL A 34 5.72 -9.82 1.00
N ALA A 35 5.04 -8.73 1.26
CA ALA A 35 4.86 -7.65 0.31
C ALA A 35 5.65 -6.41 0.76
N LEU A 36 6.32 -5.76 -0.17
CA LEU A 36 7.18 -4.61 0.09
C LEU A 36 6.62 -3.38 -0.62
N GLY A 37 6.38 -2.30 0.13
CA GLY A 37 6.15 -0.96 -0.41
C GLY A 37 7.42 -0.12 -0.30
N ILE A 38 7.74 0.69 -1.31
CA ILE A 38 8.96 1.50 -1.33
C ILE A 38 8.63 2.96 -1.62
N GLY A 39 9.12 3.88 -0.78
CA GLY A 39 9.06 5.31 -1.01
C GLY A 39 10.44 5.92 -1.24
N ILE A 40 10.61 6.73 -2.27
CA ILE A 40 11.88 7.42 -2.59
C ILE A 40 11.62 8.92 -2.72
N ASN A 41 12.50 9.70 -2.12
CA ASN A 41 12.47 11.16 -2.23
C ASN A 41 13.88 11.73 -2.29
N THR A 42 14.09 12.66 -3.20
CA THR A 42 15.33 13.43 -3.31
C THR A 42 15.19 14.76 -2.60
N GLY A 43 16.16 15.12 -1.79
CA GLY A 43 16.18 16.40 -1.09
C GLY A 43 17.36 16.54 -0.11
N GLU A 44 17.54 17.74 0.39
CA GLU A 44 18.62 18.04 1.33
C GLU A 44 18.40 17.37 2.70
N VAL A 45 19.47 16.81 3.24
CA VAL A 45 19.48 16.15 4.54
C VAL A 45 20.73 16.56 5.32
N VAL A 46 20.61 16.53 6.65
CA VAL A 46 21.77 16.65 7.54
C VAL A 46 22.14 15.25 7.99
N MET A 47 23.39 14.86 7.76
CA MET A 47 23.92 13.56 8.11
C MET A 47 25.12 13.71 9.04
N GLY A 48 25.14 12.96 10.13
CA GLY A 48 26.25 12.99 11.08
C GLY A 48 25.88 12.40 12.43
N ASN A 49 26.75 12.66 13.40
CA ASN A 49 26.55 12.26 14.80
C ASN A 49 25.53 13.19 15.45
N ILE A 50 24.37 12.68 15.78
CA ILE A 50 23.26 13.45 16.36
C ILE A 50 22.93 12.88 17.73
N GLY A 51 22.82 13.79 18.73
CA GLY A 51 22.49 13.42 20.11
C GLY A 51 23.29 14.19 21.14
N SER A 52 23.22 13.73 22.39
CA SER A 52 24.02 14.26 23.50
C SER A 52 25.27 13.41 23.71
N GLN A 53 26.22 13.93 24.52
CA GLN A 53 27.45 13.20 24.89
C GLN A 53 27.17 11.77 25.43
N LYS A 54 26.04 11.57 26.09
CA LYS A 54 25.65 10.27 26.66
C LYS A 54 24.95 9.34 25.65
N ARG A 55 24.44 9.86 24.52
CA ARG A 55 23.69 9.09 23.53
C ARG A 55 23.85 9.72 22.16
N ILE A 56 24.91 9.34 21.47
CA ILE A 56 25.20 9.77 20.10
C ILE A 56 24.79 8.65 19.14
N LYS A 57 24.09 9.01 18.07
CA LYS A 57 23.78 8.11 16.94
C LYS A 57 24.17 8.80 15.64
N TYR A 58 24.84 8.06 14.76
CA TYR A 58 24.99 8.50 13.39
C TYR A 58 23.63 8.40 12.70
N ALA A 59 23.10 9.50 12.25
CA ALA A 59 21.74 9.57 11.74
C ALA A 59 21.63 10.57 10.60
N VAL A 60 20.56 10.41 9.84
CA VAL A 60 20.12 11.34 8.78
C VAL A 60 18.85 12.02 9.25
N VAL A 61 18.81 13.34 9.23
CA VAL A 61 17.63 14.13 9.61
C VAL A 61 17.33 15.21 8.59
N GLY A 62 16.07 15.56 8.44
CA GLY A 62 15.64 16.63 7.55
C GLY A 62 14.18 16.48 7.13
N ARG A 63 13.67 17.53 6.50
CA ARG A 63 12.31 17.49 5.92
C ARG A 63 12.18 16.41 4.86
N ALA A 64 13.24 16.20 4.06
CA ALA A 64 13.27 15.18 3.02
C ALA A 64 13.10 13.78 3.60
N VAL A 65 13.73 13.45 4.74
CA VAL A 65 13.58 12.16 5.42
C VAL A 65 12.12 11.93 5.85
N ASN A 66 11.51 12.94 6.48
CA ASN A 66 10.12 12.84 6.90
C ASN A 66 9.15 12.70 5.70
N LEU A 67 9.46 13.36 4.59
CA LEU A 67 8.67 13.26 3.36
C LEU A 67 8.79 11.87 2.74
N THR A 68 10.00 11.28 2.72
CA THR A 68 10.23 9.91 2.26
C THR A 68 9.36 8.91 3.02
N ALA A 69 9.36 8.98 4.36
CA ALA A 69 8.52 8.10 5.19
C ALA A 69 7.01 8.27 4.91
N ARG A 70 6.59 9.49 4.56
CA ARG A 70 5.18 9.74 4.16
C ARG A 70 4.86 9.19 2.79
N ILE A 71 5.76 9.31 1.81
CA ILE A 71 5.58 8.74 0.48
C ILE A 71 5.49 7.21 0.60
N GLU A 72 6.36 6.60 1.38
CA GLU A 72 6.33 5.17 1.65
C GLU A 72 4.99 4.76 2.28
N SER A 73 4.49 5.49 3.27
CA SER A 73 3.23 5.17 3.94
C SER A 73 2.00 5.16 3.03
N TYR A 74 2.08 5.69 1.82
CA TYR A 74 1.01 5.62 0.82
C TYR A 74 1.06 4.36 -0.05
N THR A 75 2.17 3.62 -0.04
CA THR A 75 2.31 2.40 -0.84
C THR A 75 1.46 1.26 -0.31
N VAL A 76 1.09 0.36 -1.19
CA VAL A 76 0.74 -1.02 -0.87
C VAL A 76 1.84 -1.94 -1.39
N GLY A 77 1.77 -3.22 -1.04
CA GLY A 77 2.77 -4.19 -1.48
C GLY A 77 2.96 -4.20 -3.00
N GLY A 78 4.20 -4.26 -3.46
CA GLY A 78 4.56 -4.24 -4.88
C GLY A 78 4.76 -2.85 -5.48
N GLN A 79 4.39 -1.77 -4.78
CA GLN A 79 4.49 -0.41 -5.31
C GLN A 79 5.82 0.27 -4.96
N ILE A 80 6.26 1.13 -5.86
CA ILE A 80 7.38 2.07 -5.67
C ILE A 80 6.83 3.47 -5.96
N PHE A 81 6.72 4.32 -4.93
CA PHE A 81 6.36 5.71 -5.11
C PHE A 81 7.57 6.62 -5.00
N ILE A 82 7.65 7.59 -5.89
CA ILE A 82 8.69 8.62 -5.89
C ILE A 82 8.07 10.02 -5.82
N SER A 83 8.83 10.97 -5.29
CA SER A 83 8.46 12.38 -5.33
C SER A 83 8.71 12.99 -6.70
N GLU A 84 8.09 14.17 -6.95
CA GLU A 84 8.37 15.00 -8.13
C GLU A 84 9.85 15.36 -8.26
N SER A 85 10.55 15.67 -7.14
CA SER A 85 11.98 15.95 -7.16
C SER A 85 12.80 14.75 -7.65
N THR A 86 12.46 13.54 -7.19
CA THR A 86 13.13 12.31 -7.66
C THR A 86 12.86 12.05 -9.14
N LEU A 87 11.62 12.28 -9.61
CA LEU A 87 11.28 12.14 -11.01
C LEU A 87 12.11 13.08 -11.89
N ASN A 88 12.18 14.36 -11.52
CA ASN A 88 12.94 15.38 -12.26
C ASN A 88 14.45 15.06 -12.31
N ASP A 89 15.01 14.57 -11.19
CA ASP A 89 16.43 14.21 -11.12
C ASP A 89 16.76 12.93 -11.90
N CYS A 90 15.80 12.02 -12.07
CA CYS A 90 15.98 10.82 -12.89
C CYS A 90 15.86 11.11 -14.38
N GLY A 91 15.11 12.13 -14.77
CA GLY A 91 14.82 12.46 -16.18
C GLY A 91 13.88 11.45 -16.86
N ASP A 92 13.91 11.45 -18.20
CA ASP A 92 12.94 10.73 -19.04
C ASP A 92 13.18 9.20 -19.14
N ILE A 93 14.04 8.64 -18.29
CA ILE A 93 14.37 7.22 -18.33
C ILE A 93 13.42 6.35 -17.50
N LEU A 94 12.48 6.95 -16.76
CA LEU A 94 11.54 6.22 -15.93
C LEU A 94 10.27 5.84 -16.69
N ARG A 95 9.79 4.61 -16.47
CA ARG A 95 8.41 4.23 -16.77
C ARG A 95 7.56 4.58 -15.55
N ILE A 96 6.63 5.50 -15.73
CA ILE A 96 5.65 5.89 -14.71
C ILE A 96 4.32 5.22 -15.05
N ASP A 97 3.81 4.39 -14.15
CA ASP A 97 2.57 3.64 -14.34
C ASP A 97 1.34 4.45 -13.88
N SER A 98 1.50 5.33 -12.90
CA SER A 98 0.46 6.24 -12.42
C SER A 98 1.03 7.44 -11.69
N ALA A 99 0.21 8.48 -11.51
CA ALA A 99 0.52 9.62 -10.65
C ALA A 99 -0.73 10.01 -9.86
N MET A 100 -0.54 10.42 -8.61
CA MET A 100 -1.64 10.87 -7.76
C MET A 100 -1.24 12.06 -6.90
N GLN A 101 -2.22 12.88 -6.57
CA GLN A 101 -2.03 13.95 -5.59
C GLN A 101 -2.43 13.46 -4.20
N VAL A 102 -1.54 13.71 -3.25
CA VAL A 102 -1.74 13.38 -1.83
C VAL A 102 -1.54 14.62 -0.96
N MET A 103 -2.20 14.65 0.19
CA MET A 103 -2.04 15.72 1.18
C MET A 103 -1.44 15.15 2.46
N PRO A 104 -0.10 15.06 2.56
CA PRO A 104 0.52 14.54 3.77
C PRO A 104 0.25 15.44 4.98
N LYS A 105 0.00 14.85 6.15
CA LYS A 105 -0.25 15.58 7.39
C LYS A 105 0.88 16.57 7.68
N GLY A 106 0.53 17.85 7.87
CA GLY A 106 1.51 18.93 8.13
C GLY A 106 2.24 19.47 6.89
N VAL A 107 1.83 19.11 5.69
CA VAL A 107 2.23 19.75 4.44
C VAL A 107 1.12 20.71 4.00
N LYS A 108 1.51 21.96 3.63
CA LYS A 108 0.54 23.02 3.29
C LYS A 108 0.01 22.95 1.85
N LYS A 109 0.64 22.15 0.99
CA LYS A 109 0.30 22.03 -0.44
C LYS A 109 0.18 20.56 -0.81
N PRO A 110 -0.70 20.20 -1.75
CA PRO A 110 -0.72 18.87 -2.31
C PRO A 110 0.65 18.49 -2.85
N LEU A 111 0.99 17.21 -2.71
CA LEU A 111 2.20 16.60 -3.24
C LEU A 111 1.79 15.63 -4.33
N THR A 112 2.41 15.73 -5.51
CA THR A 112 2.29 14.69 -6.53
C THR A 112 3.32 13.60 -6.26
N ILE A 113 2.85 12.37 -6.20
CA ILE A 113 3.69 11.18 -6.13
C ILE A 113 3.48 10.34 -7.38
N HIS A 114 4.53 9.66 -7.83
CA HIS A 114 4.55 8.92 -9.08
C HIS A 114 4.86 7.46 -8.80
N GLU A 115 4.08 6.55 -9.36
CA GLU A 115 4.30 5.12 -9.28
C GLU A 115 5.26 4.69 -10.38
N VAL A 116 6.39 4.11 -9.97
CA VAL A 116 7.42 3.65 -10.89
C VAL A 116 7.13 2.22 -11.32
N GLY A 117 7.05 2.01 -12.63
CA GLY A 117 6.98 0.68 -13.25
C GLY A 117 8.33 0.18 -13.76
N GLY A 118 9.36 1.03 -13.85
CA GLY A 118 10.68 0.63 -14.30
C GLY A 118 11.60 1.80 -14.60
N ILE A 119 12.85 1.46 -14.90
CA ILE A 119 13.89 2.40 -15.29
C ILE A 119 14.65 1.87 -16.51
N GLY A 120 14.78 2.72 -17.53
CA GLY A 120 15.51 2.48 -18.77
C GLY A 120 17.00 2.85 -18.68
N GLY A 121 17.51 3.46 -19.75
CA GLY A 121 18.92 3.83 -19.86
C GLY A 121 19.85 2.62 -19.71
N ASP A 122 20.89 2.76 -18.92
CA ASP A 122 21.86 1.69 -18.65
C ASP A 122 21.31 0.59 -17.73
N PHE A 123 20.28 0.87 -16.93
CA PHE A 123 19.73 -0.08 -15.96
C PHE A 123 18.82 -1.14 -16.57
N ARG A 124 17.89 -0.76 -17.45
CA ARG A 124 16.94 -1.64 -18.19
C ARG A 124 16.15 -2.59 -17.29
N LEU A 125 15.66 -2.08 -16.17
CA LEU A 125 14.90 -2.83 -15.17
C LEU A 125 13.43 -2.42 -15.21
N PHE A 126 12.53 -3.39 -15.41
CA PHE A 126 11.10 -3.14 -15.52
C PHE A 126 10.32 -4.16 -14.71
N LEU A 127 9.36 -3.67 -13.94
CA LEU A 127 8.36 -4.51 -13.28
C LEU A 127 7.41 -5.09 -14.34
N PRO A 128 6.85 -6.29 -14.09
CA PRO A 128 5.81 -6.82 -14.97
C PRO A 128 4.62 -5.85 -15.01
N PRO A 129 3.88 -5.79 -16.12
CA PRO A 129 2.67 -4.99 -16.19
C PRO A 129 1.67 -5.46 -15.14
N LYS A 130 0.91 -4.53 -14.57
CA LYS A 130 -0.15 -4.86 -13.62
C LYS A 130 -1.17 -5.76 -14.33
N LYS A 131 -1.50 -6.87 -13.69
CA LYS A 131 -2.55 -7.76 -14.20
C LYS A 131 -3.91 -7.06 -14.07
N GLU A 132 -4.78 -7.29 -15.03
CA GLU A 132 -6.19 -6.88 -14.89
C GLU A 132 -6.80 -7.57 -13.67
N ILE A 133 -7.55 -6.78 -12.90
CA ILE A 133 -8.20 -7.27 -11.70
C ILE A 133 -9.51 -7.93 -12.11
N THR A 134 -9.61 -9.24 -11.93
CA THR A 134 -10.85 -9.96 -12.12
C THR A 134 -11.68 -9.86 -10.84
N TRP A 135 -12.81 -9.16 -10.93
CA TRP A 135 -13.75 -8.98 -9.83
C TRP A 135 -14.82 -10.07 -9.84
N ILE A 136 -15.15 -10.56 -8.66
CA ILE A 136 -16.24 -11.48 -8.40
C ILE A 136 -17.30 -10.74 -7.58
N GLU A 137 -18.51 -10.66 -8.12
CA GLU A 137 -19.64 -10.09 -7.42
C GLU A 137 -20.23 -11.10 -6.44
N LEU A 138 -20.50 -10.66 -5.22
CA LEU A 138 -21.17 -11.46 -4.21
C LEU A 138 -22.68 -11.30 -4.34
N LYS A 139 -23.43 -12.42 -4.42
CA LYS A 139 -24.91 -12.41 -4.43
C LYS A 139 -25.48 -11.79 -3.16
N HIS A 140 -24.80 -12.01 -2.05
CA HIS A 140 -25.11 -11.41 -0.77
C HIS A 140 -23.82 -10.80 -0.24
N GLY A 141 -23.86 -9.53 0.15
CA GLY A 141 -22.70 -8.86 0.72
C GLY A 141 -22.24 -9.55 2.01
N LEU A 142 -20.91 -9.63 2.21
CA LEU A 142 -20.36 -10.11 3.48
C LEU A 142 -20.28 -8.96 4.46
N PRO A 143 -20.90 -9.09 5.66
CA PRO A 143 -20.85 -8.04 6.66
C PRO A 143 -19.41 -7.79 7.13
N VAL A 144 -19.06 -6.52 7.32
CA VAL A 144 -17.78 -6.09 7.91
C VAL A 144 -17.99 -4.95 8.87
N GLN A 145 -17.12 -4.87 9.85
CA GLN A 145 -16.92 -3.65 10.64
C GLN A 145 -15.49 -3.17 10.39
N PHE A 146 -15.28 -1.87 10.25
CA PHE A 146 -13.95 -1.33 10.07
C PHE A 146 -13.71 -0.11 10.93
N THR A 147 -12.46 0.07 11.33
CA THR A 147 -11.97 1.23 12.08
C THR A 147 -10.80 1.84 11.32
N VAL A 148 -10.77 3.18 11.22
CA VAL A 148 -9.63 3.88 10.63
C VAL A 148 -8.48 3.88 11.63
N VAL A 149 -7.33 3.33 11.23
CA VAL A 149 -6.12 3.25 12.05
C VAL A 149 -5.29 4.51 11.80
N ASP A 150 -5.29 5.43 12.75
CA ASP A 150 -4.35 6.57 12.76
C ASP A 150 -3.21 6.27 13.74
N TRP A 151 -1.99 6.72 13.44
CA TRP A 151 -0.75 6.42 14.22
C TRP A 151 -0.85 6.65 15.74
N LYS A 152 -1.94 7.26 16.23
CA LYS A 152 -2.10 7.62 17.63
C LYS A 152 -3.37 7.12 18.30
N HIS A 153 -4.37 6.72 17.56
CA HIS A 153 -5.64 6.22 18.09
C HIS A 153 -6.24 5.21 17.11
N THR A 154 -6.56 4.02 17.60
CA THR A 154 -7.62 3.21 16.99
C THR A 154 -8.92 3.96 17.29
N GLY A 155 -9.63 4.40 16.26
CA GLY A 155 -10.95 5.02 16.44
C GLY A 155 -11.83 4.11 17.28
N GLU A 156 -12.50 4.68 18.28
CA GLU A 156 -13.30 3.90 19.25
C GLU A 156 -14.60 3.33 18.67
N LEU A 157 -14.99 3.75 17.46
CA LEU A 157 -16.25 3.30 16.83
C LEU A 157 -15.94 2.55 15.54
N GLY A 158 -16.31 1.28 15.51
CA GLY A 158 -16.35 0.50 14.27
C GLY A 158 -17.50 1.01 13.38
N HIS A 159 -17.20 1.19 12.11
CA HIS A 159 -18.19 1.53 11.09
C HIS A 159 -18.64 0.25 10.39
N GLY A 160 -19.96 0.05 10.28
CA GLY A 160 -20.55 -1.07 9.55
C GLY A 160 -20.43 -0.89 8.04
N GLY A 161 -20.30 -2.00 7.34
CA GLY A 161 -20.31 -2.05 5.88
C GLY A 161 -20.52 -3.47 5.36
N ALA A 162 -20.50 -3.60 4.05
CA ALA A 162 -20.60 -4.90 3.39
C ALA A 162 -19.61 -4.98 2.23
N ILE A 163 -18.91 -6.11 2.11
CA ILE A 163 -18.12 -6.45 0.93
C ILE A 163 -19.09 -6.91 -0.16
N THR A 164 -19.09 -6.25 -1.30
CA THR A 164 -19.97 -6.55 -2.45
C THR A 164 -19.23 -7.21 -3.59
N ARG A 165 -17.91 -6.93 -3.74
CA ARG A 165 -17.05 -7.57 -4.74
C ARG A 165 -15.70 -7.93 -4.13
N ILE A 166 -15.16 -9.04 -4.62
CA ILE A 166 -13.86 -9.57 -4.17
C ILE A 166 -12.95 -9.76 -5.37
N ALA A 167 -11.69 -9.45 -5.22
CA ALA A 167 -10.59 -9.85 -6.08
C ALA A 167 -9.46 -10.43 -5.23
N HIS A 168 -8.34 -10.88 -5.83
CA HIS A 168 -7.29 -11.63 -5.12
C HIS A 168 -6.86 -10.98 -3.79
N ASN A 169 -6.48 -9.70 -3.78
CA ASN A 169 -6.05 -8.96 -2.57
C ASN A 169 -6.87 -7.69 -2.36
N MET A 170 -8.05 -7.60 -2.97
CA MET A 170 -8.86 -6.39 -2.93
C MET A 170 -10.32 -6.72 -2.70
N VAL A 171 -11.01 -5.82 -2.04
CA VAL A 171 -12.46 -5.87 -1.85
C VAL A 171 -13.07 -4.51 -2.12
N GLU A 172 -14.32 -4.53 -2.57
CA GLU A 172 -15.17 -3.36 -2.60
C GLU A 172 -16.06 -3.37 -1.36
N ILE A 173 -16.02 -2.29 -0.59
CA ILE A 173 -16.85 -2.12 0.60
C ILE A 173 -17.85 -1.00 0.35
N HIS A 174 -19.11 -1.30 0.62
CA HIS A 174 -20.20 -0.33 0.73
C HIS A 174 -20.48 -0.05 2.20
N SER A 175 -20.61 1.23 2.57
CA SER A 175 -20.81 1.65 3.96
C SER A 175 -21.58 2.98 3.99
N GLU A 176 -21.99 3.43 5.16
CA GLU A 176 -22.50 4.79 5.36
C GLU A 176 -21.37 5.82 5.53
N VAL A 177 -20.15 5.36 5.78
CA VAL A 177 -18.98 6.21 6.01
C VAL A 177 -17.96 6.00 4.91
N LEU A 178 -17.45 7.08 4.35
CA LEU A 178 -16.38 7.08 3.36
C LEU A 178 -15.05 7.44 4.04
N PRO A 179 -14.15 6.46 4.28
CA PRO A 179 -12.83 6.76 4.84
C PRO A 179 -12.00 7.61 3.89
N SER A 180 -11.08 8.41 4.42
CA SER A 180 -10.19 9.20 3.56
C SER A 180 -9.39 8.32 2.60
N PRO A 181 -9.06 8.83 1.38
CA PRO A 181 -8.15 8.11 0.49
C PRO A 181 -6.84 7.74 1.19
N LEU A 182 -6.35 6.54 0.92
CA LEU A 182 -5.12 5.98 1.48
C LEU A 182 -5.14 5.77 3.01
N ALA A 183 -6.32 5.84 3.65
CA ALA A 183 -6.47 5.48 5.05
C ALA A 183 -6.17 3.99 5.27
N ASN A 184 -5.50 3.68 6.37
CA ASN A 184 -5.37 2.30 6.83
C ASN A 184 -6.59 1.92 7.65
N LEU A 185 -7.11 0.72 7.42
CA LEU A 185 -8.27 0.18 8.11
C LEU A 185 -7.87 -1.09 8.85
N ARG A 186 -8.39 -1.27 10.06
CA ARG A 186 -8.57 -2.55 10.70
C ARG A 186 -9.99 -3.01 10.42
N ILE A 187 -10.16 -4.25 9.99
CA ILE A 187 -11.44 -4.77 9.50
C ILE A 187 -11.75 -6.07 10.24
N SER A 188 -12.95 -6.17 10.77
CA SER A 188 -13.53 -7.40 11.27
C SER A 188 -14.49 -7.95 10.21
N LEU A 189 -14.35 -9.23 9.88
CA LEU A 189 -15.15 -9.95 8.90
C LEU A 189 -16.15 -10.85 9.60
N TYR A 190 -17.40 -10.84 9.14
CA TYR A 190 -18.48 -11.65 9.68
C TYR A 190 -19.06 -12.58 8.61
N ASP A 191 -19.64 -13.70 9.05
CA ASP A 191 -20.43 -14.54 8.18
C ASP A 191 -21.83 -13.97 7.99
N PRO A 192 -22.66 -14.54 7.08
CA PRO A 192 -24.04 -14.08 6.88
C PRO A 192 -24.96 -14.23 8.10
N ASP A 193 -24.58 -15.04 9.08
CA ASP A 193 -25.31 -15.28 10.34
C ASP A 193 -24.78 -14.37 11.48
N ASP A 194 -23.93 -13.36 11.14
CA ASP A 194 -23.34 -12.37 12.05
C ASP A 194 -22.34 -12.95 13.07
N HIS A 195 -21.74 -14.12 12.78
CA HIS A 195 -20.64 -14.64 13.57
C HIS A 195 -19.30 -14.07 13.05
N GLU A 196 -18.47 -13.62 13.97
CA GLU A 196 -17.15 -13.10 13.64
C GLU A 196 -16.23 -14.22 13.13
N ILE A 197 -15.71 -14.05 11.92
CA ILE A 197 -14.71 -14.94 11.30
C ILE A 197 -13.30 -14.52 11.72
N SER A 198 -13.02 -13.22 11.69
CA SER A 198 -11.73 -12.67 12.06
C SER A 198 -11.84 -11.16 12.29
N ASP A 199 -11.10 -10.63 13.27
CA ASP A 199 -11.08 -9.20 13.62
C ASP A 199 -9.73 -8.52 13.35
N ASP A 200 -8.81 -9.21 12.67
CA ASP A 200 -7.41 -8.77 12.52
C ASP A 200 -6.98 -8.62 11.05
N LEU A 201 -7.94 -8.28 10.18
CA LEU A 201 -7.65 -7.91 8.81
C LEU A 201 -7.19 -6.46 8.76
N TYR A 202 -6.13 -6.22 8.00
CA TYR A 202 -5.69 -4.86 7.73
C TYR A 202 -5.72 -4.59 6.23
N GLY A 203 -6.12 -3.37 5.88
CA GLY A 203 -6.17 -2.95 4.50
C GLY A 203 -6.00 -1.45 4.35
N LYS A 204 -5.77 -1.02 3.13
CA LYS A 204 -5.65 0.38 2.75
C LYS A 204 -6.73 0.75 1.74
N VAL A 205 -7.39 1.88 1.95
CA VAL A 205 -8.31 2.46 0.96
C VAL A 205 -7.52 2.92 -0.25
N VAL A 206 -7.71 2.29 -1.40
CA VAL A 206 -6.93 2.59 -2.62
C VAL A 206 -7.69 3.41 -3.63
N ALA A 207 -9.02 3.42 -3.57
CA ALA A 207 -9.86 4.25 -4.42
C ALA A 207 -11.24 4.46 -3.80
N HIS A 208 -11.85 5.61 -4.09
CA HIS A 208 -13.27 5.85 -3.90
C HIS A 208 -14.01 5.54 -5.21
N LEU A 209 -15.11 4.82 -5.14
CA LEU A 209 -15.94 4.47 -6.29
C LEU A 209 -17.18 5.34 -6.37
N SER A 210 -17.79 5.64 -5.22
CA SER A 210 -18.99 6.46 -5.09
C SER A 210 -19.00 7.19 -3.75
N GLU A 211 -19.56 8.40 -3.74
CA GLU A 211 -19.79 9.18 -2.51
C GLU A 211 -21.21 8.99 -1.98
N SER A 212 -22.15 8.58 -2.83
CA SER A 212 -23.56 8.40 -2.44
C SER A 212 -24.24 7.30 -3.29
N PRO A 213 -24.51 6.11 -2.75
CA PRO A 213 -24.01 5.62 -1.46
C PRO A 213 -22.47 5.46 -1.44
N PRO A 214 -21.83 5.65 -0.29
CA PRO A 214 -20.39 5.52 -0.19
C PRO A 214 -19.91 4.11 -0.53
N ALA A 215 -18.95 4.02 -1.47
CA ALA A 215 -18.30 2.78 -1.89
C ALA A 215 -16.83 3.03 -2.15
N PHE A 216 -15.98 2.11 -1.70
CA PHE A 216 -14.53 2.26 -1.83
C PHE A 216 -13.83 0.91 -1.95
N LEU A 217 -12.65 0.95 -2.56
CA LEU A 217 -11.78 -0.21 -2.70
C LEU A 217 -10.75 -0.27 -1.57
N VAL A 218 -10.60 -1.46 -1.01
CA VAL A 218 -9.58 -1.75 0.00
C VAL A 218 -8.64 -2.80 -0.56
N HIS A 219 -7.35 -2.52 -0.49
CA HIS A 219 -6.28 -3.50 -0.73
C HIS A 219 -5.83 -4.05 0.63
N PHE A 220 -5.90 -5.37 0.82
CA PHE A 220 -5.44 -6.00 2.04
C PHE A 220 -3.92 -5.88 2.19
N THR A 221 -3.47 -5.48 3.38
CA THR A 221 -2.07 -5.41 3.77
C THR A 221 -1.70 -6.51 4.75
N SER A 222 -2.69 -7.08 5.44
CA SER A 222 -2.59 -8.29 6.25
C SER A 222 -3.91 -9.04 6.19
N LEU A 223 -3.84 -10.34 5.95
CA LEU A 223 -5.01 -11.20 5.83
C LEU A 223 -4.75 -12.48 6.62
N PRO A 224 -5.42 -12.69 7.77
CA PRO A 224 -5.32 -13.92 8.55
C PRO A 224 -5.80 -15.14 7.78
N PRO A 225 -5.27 -16.35 8.05
CA PRO A 225 -5.60 -17.57 7.31
C PRO A 225 -7.09 -17.92 7.29
N GLU A 226 -7.82 -17.62 8.36
CA GLU A 226 -9.26 -17.84 8.49
C GLU A 226 -10.02 -16.97 7.48
N ALA A 227 -9.69 -15.69 7.44
CA ALA A 227 -10.29 -14.72 6.52
C ALA A 227 -9.91 -15.04 5.07
N GLU A 228 -8.65 -15.37 4.79
CA GLU A 228 -8.19 -15.81 3.48
C GLU A 228 -8.96 -17.04 3.01
N THR A 229 -9.14 -18.04 3.87
CA THR A 229 -9.91 -19.24 3.56
C THR A 229 -11.37 -18.91 3.26
N CYS A 230 -11.99 -18.02 4.01
CA CYS A 230 -13.35 -17.57 3.78
C CYS A 230 -13.48 -16.87 2.42
N LEU A 231 -12.65 -15.87 2.16
CA LEU A 231 -12.69 -15.11 0.91
C LEU A 231 -12.35 -15.97 -0.31
N THR A 232 -11.42 -16.91 -0.18
CA THR A 232 -11.04 -17.84 -1.27
C THR A 232 -12.17 -18.79 -1.66
N LYS A 233 -13.06 -19.18 -0.73
CA LYS A 233 -14.26 -19.98 -1.08
C LYS A 233 -15.17 -19.25 -2.07
N PHE A 234 -15.32 -17.93 -1.92
CA PHE A 234 -16.08 -17.12 -2.88
C PHE A 234 -15.35 -16.98 -4.21
N LEU A 235 -14.03 -16.84 -4.20
CA LEU A 235 -13.21 -16.81 -5.43
C LEU A 235 -13.27 -18.15 -6.17
N GLY A 236 -13.26 -19.29 -5.48
CA GLY A 236 -13.35 -20.64 -6.09
C GLY A 236 -14.73 -21.02 -6.58
N ALA A 237 -15.79 -20.57 -5.91
CA ALA A 237 -17.17 -20.85 -6.30
C ALA A 237 -17.62 -20.14 -7.58
N ALA A 238 -16.93 -19.09 -8.00
CA ALA A 238 -17.25 -18.34 -9.22
C ALA A 238 -16.46 -18.82 -10.45
N LEU A 239 -15.48 -19.70 -10.25
CA LEU A 239 -14.69 -20.32 -11.33
C LEU A 239 -15.22 -21.70 -11.76
N ASN A 240 -16.27 -22.20 -11.12
CA ASN A 240 -17.04 -23.42 -11.47
C ASN A 240 -18.47 -23.04 -11.89
#